data_996530959ac7b39d70fd271cb4223d8c
#
_entry.id   996530959ac7b39d70fd271cb4223d8c
#
_cell.length_a   1.000
_cell.length_b   1.000
_cell.length_c   1.000
_cell.angle_alpha   90.00
_cell.angle_beta   90.00
_cell.angle_gamma   90.00
#
_symmetry.space_group_name_H-M   'P 1'
#
loop_
_entity.id
_entity.type
_entity.pdbx_description
1 polymer ?
#
loop_
_entity_poly.entity_id
_entity_poly.type
_entity_poly.pdbx_seq_one_letter_code
_entity_poly.pdbx_strand_id
1 'polypeptide(L)'
;MYKIVYTKDAAKDVPKLKAAHLDSKVKALIEIIKVNPFQNPPSYEKLVGDLSGLYSRRINAQHRLVYEVVEEAQTIKILSMWSHYERL
;
A
#
# COMPACT_ATOMS: atom_id res chain seq x y z
N MET A 1 -12.23 10.95 -5.10
CA MET A 1 -11.32 10.41 -4.08
C MET A 1 -11.65 8.94 -3.84
N TYR A 2 -10.64 8.10 -3.72
CA TYR A 2 -10.84 6.67 -3.55
C TYR A 2 -11.14 6.33 -2.09
N LYS A 3 -11.97 5.31 -1.89
CA LYS A 3 -12.20 4.73 -0.58
C LYS A 3 -11.04 3.77 -0.27
N ILE A 4 -10.53 3.80 0.97
CA ILE A 4 -9.46 2.92 1.40
C ILE A 4 -10.05 1.80 2.25
N VAL A 5 -9.76 0.55 1.89
CA VAL A 5 -10.12 -0.62 2.70
C VAL A 5 -8.87 -1.44 2.99
N TYR A 6 -8.86 -2.14 4.11
CA TYR A 6 -7.71 -2.93 4.56
C TYR A 6 -8.09 -4.40 4.64
N THR A 7 -7.22 -5.27 4.12
CA THR A 7 -7.38 -6.70 4.37
C THR A 7 -7.05 -7.00 5.83
N LYS A 8 -7.38 -8.20 6.28
CA LYS A 8 -7.03 -8.64 7.64
C LYS A 8 -5.52 -8.60 7.85
N ASP A 9 -4.75 -9.03 6.85
CA ASP A 9 -3.29 -9.03 6.95
C ASP A 9 -2.74 -7.62 7.05
N ALA A 10 -3.27 -6.70 6.26
CA ALA A 10 -2.87 -5.29 6.33
C ALA A 10 -3.21 -4.69 7.69
N ALA A 11 -4.40 -4.99 8.21
CA ALA A 11 -4.81 -4.49 9.53
C ALA A 11 -3.88 -4.98 10.64
N LYS A 12 -3.39 -6.21 10.54
CA LYS A 12 -2.44 -6.77 11.51
C LYS A 12 -1.08 -6.08 11.47
N ASP A 13 -0.76 -5.42 10.36
CA ASP A 13 0.51 -4.73 10.21
C ASP A 13 0.53 -3.37 10.94
N VAL A 14 -0.63 -2.81 11.27
CA VAL A 14 -0.72 -1.48 11.90
C VAL A 14 0.09 -1.40 13.22
N PRO A 15 -0.07 -2.33 14.18
CA PRO A 15 0.72 -2.25 15.40
C PRO A 15 2.23 -2.36 15.14
N LYS A 16 2.62 -3.15 14.15
CA LYS A 16 4.04 -3.31 13.78
C LYS A 16 4.61 -2.00 13.27
N LEU A 17 3.85 -1.30 12.42
CA LEU A 17 4.25 0.00 11.89
C LEU A 17 4.38 1.03 12.98
N LYS A 18 3.45 1.05 13.93
CA LYS A 18 3.51 1.96 15.07
C LYS A 18 4.74 1.70 15.93
N ALA A 19 5.03 0.42 16.21
CA ALA A 19 6.19 0.03 17.01
C ALA A 19 7.50 0.44 16.32
N ALA A 20 7.53 0.44 14.98
CA ALA A 20 8.70 0.82 14.21
C ALA A 20 8.73 2.32 13.87
N HIS A 21 7.76 3.09 14.35
CA HIS A 21 7.63 4.53 14.07
C HIS A 21 7.49 4.83 12.56
N LEU A 22 6.81 3.95 11.85
CA LEU A 22 6.57 4.08 10.40
C LEU A 22 5.13 4.47 10.07
N ASP A 23 4.26 4.57 11.06
CA ASP A 23 2.84 4.83 10.85
C ASP A 23 2.58 6.19 10.18
N SER A 24 3.31 7.23 10.57
CA SER A 24 3.16 8.56 9.94
C SER A 24 3.51 8.53 8.46
N LYS A 25 4.56 7.81 8.12
CA LYS A 25 5.02 7.70 6.73
C LYS A 25 4.02 6.94 5.86
N VAL A 26 3.46 5.86 6.41
CA VAL A 26 2.42 5.08 5.72
C VAL A 26 1.17 5.91 5.55
N LYS A 27 0.78 6.65 6.58
CA LYS A 27 -0.39 7.53 6.51
C LYS A 27 -0.25 8.56 5.39
N ALA A 28 0.94 9.15 5.27
CA ALA A 28 1.22 10.13 4.21
C ALA A 28 1.11 9.49 2.83
N LEU A 29 1.61 8.27 2.66
CA LEU A 29 1.50 7.55 1.39
C LEU A 29 0.04 7.23 1.06
N ILE A 30 -0.74 6.81 2.05
CA ILE A 30 -2.16 6.51 1.86
C ILE A 30 -2.93 7.76 1.43
N GLU A 31 -2.63 8.91 2.03
CA GLU A 31 -3.28 10.17 1.62
C GLU A 31 -2.96 10.52 0.17
N ILE A 32 -1.76 10.24 -0.30
CA ILE A 32 -1.38 10.45 -1.69
C ILE A 32 -2.19 9.54 -2.63
N ILE A 33 -2.20 8.24 -2.36
CA ILE A 33 -2.88 7.28 -3.24
C ILE A 33 -4.41 7.44 -3.21
N LYS A 34 -4.94 7.93 -2.12
CA LYS A 34 -6.37 8.21 -1.98
C LYS A 34 -6.84 9.23 -3.02
N VAL A 35 -6.02 10.21 -3.32
CA VAL A 35 -6.30 11.23 -4.32
C VAL A 35 -5.95 10.71 -5.71
N ASN A 36 -4.77 10.13 -5.86
CA ASN A 36 -4.29 9.59 -7.14
C ASN A 36 -3.37 8.39 -6.89
N PRO A 37 -3.87 7.16 -7.07
CA PRO A 37 -3.07 5.96 -6.79
C PRO A 37 -1.85 5.80 -7.69
N PHE A 38 -1.76 6.58 -8.76
CA PHE A 38 -0.67 6.49 -9.74
C PHE A 38 0.21 7.74 -9.73
N GLN A 39 0.11 8.56 -8.70
CA GLN A 39 0.91 9.78 -8.59
C GLN A 39 2.41 9.42 -8.52
N ASN A 40 3.20 10.15 -9.27
CA ASN A 40 4.65 10.00 -9.30
C ASN A 40 5.27 11.40 -9.43
N PRO A 41 6.13 11.89 -8.53
CA PRO A 41 6.59 11.23 -7.32
C PRO A 41 5.52 11.14 -6.22
N PRO A 42 5.68 10.30 -5.21
CA PRO A 42 6.76 9.33 -5.05
C PRO A 42 6.60 8.15 -6.01
N SER A 43 7.70 7.47 -6.31
CA SER A 43 7.69 6.36 -7.27
C SER A 43 6.91 5.16 -6.73
N TYR A 44 6.39 4.37 -7.65
CA TYR A 44 5.71 3.12 -7.33
C TYR A 44 6.07 2.09 -8.38
N GLU A 45 5.87 0.82 -8.03
CA GLU A 45 6.09 -0.30 -8.94
C GLU A 45 4.76 -0.96 -9.29
N LYS A 46 4.59 -1.28 -10.56
CA LYS A 46 3.49 -2.10 -11.04
C LYS A 46 3.98 -3.54 -11.01
N LEU A 47 3.35 -4.37 -10.19
CA LEU A 47 3.79 -5.75 -10.01
C LEU A 47 3.35 -6.60 -11.20
N VAL A 48 4.10 -7.67 -11.48
CA VAL A 48 3.90 -8.51 -12.65
C VAL A 48 3.76 -9.99 -12.24
N GLY A 49 3.48 -10.86 -13.22
CA GLY A 49 3.32 -12.27 -12.97
C GLY A 49 2.09 -12.56 -12.12
N ASP A 50 2.25 -13.39 -11.12
CA ASP A 50 1.16 -13.78 -10.21
C ASP A 50 0.61 -12.60 -9.40
N LEU A 51 1.36 -11.51 -9.32
CA LEU A 51 0.96 -10.30 -8.60
C LEU A 51 0.47 -9.20 -9.52
N SER A 52 0.20 -9.53 -10.77
CA SER A 52 -0.31 -8.57 -11.76
C SER A 52 -1.61 -7.94 -11.26
N GLY A 53 -1.72 -6.62 -11.41
CA GLY A 53 -2.86 -5.87 -10.89
C GLY A 53 -2.60 -5.21 -9.55
N LEU A 54 -1.47 -5.53 -8.91
CA LEU A 54 -1.08 -4.92 -7.65
C LEU A 54 0.01 -3.87 -7.88
N TYR A 55 0.09 -2.94 -6.95
CA TYR A 55 1.09 -1.86 -6.96
C TYR A 55 1.81 -1.82 -5.63
N SER A 56 3.06 -1.37 -5.65
CA SER A 56 3.90 -1.32 -4.46
C SER A 56 4.55 0.04 -4.35
N ARG A 57 4.52 0.62 -3.15
CA ARG A 57 5.26 1.83 -2.82
C ARG A 57 6.20 1.56 -1.66
N ARG A 58 7.39 2.11 -1.73
CA ARG A 58 8.37 1.94 -0.67
C ARG A 58 7.97 2.73 0.56
N ILE A 59 7.91 2.05 1.72
CA ILE A 59 7.77 2.72 3.02
C ILE A 59 9.17 3.04 3.53
N ASN A 60 10.06 2.04 3.53
CA ASN A 60 11.48 2.20 3.81
C ASN A 60 12.26 1.13 3.05
N ALA A 61 13.52 0.87 3.40
CA ALA A 61 14.34 -0.10 2.69
C ALA A 61 13.79 -1.53 2.75
N GLN A 62 13.04 -1.87 3.80
CA GLN A 62 12.54 -3.23 4.04
C GLN A 62 11.06 -3.41 3.74
N HIS A 63 10.25 -2.37 3.98
CA HIS A 63 8.79 -2.52 3.98
C HIS A 63 8.14 -1.79 2.82
N ARG A 64 7.05 -2.39 2.32
CA ARG A 64 6.31 -1.87 1.17
C ARG A 64 4.84 -1.76 1.48
N LEU A 65 4.22 -0.74 0.94
CA LEU A 65 2.76 -0.59 0.91
C LEU A 65 2.29 -1.22 -0.39
N VAL A 66 1.56 -2.32 -0.29
CA VAL A 66 1.05 -3.04 -1.47
C VAL A 66 -0.45 -2.87 -1.54
N TYR A 67 -0.95 -2.47 -2.71
CA TYR A 67 -2.37 -2.16 -2.87
C TYR A 67 -2.88 -2.53 -4.25
N GLU A 68 -4.21 -2.68 -4.31
CA GLU A 68 -4.95 -2.93 -5.54
C GLU A 68 -5.90 -1.76 -5.77
N VAL A 69 -6.04 -1.33 -7.03
CA VAL A 69 -6.96 -0.26 -7.40
C VAL A 69 -8.17 -0.89 -8.09
N VAL A 70 -9.34 -0.75 -7.47
CA VAL A 70 -10.59 -1.26 -8.03
C VAL A 70 -11.37 -0.06 -8.58
N GLU A 71 -11.16 0.21 -9.85
CA GLU A 71 -11.68 1.42 -10.51
C GLU A 71 -13.20 1.51 -10.48
N GLU A 72 -13.90 0.40 -10.79
CA GLU A 72 -15.36 0.41 -10.82
C GLU A 72 -15.98 0.74 -9.47
N ALA A 73 -15.29 0.42 -8.38
CA ALA A 73 -15.77 0.71 -7.02
C ALA A 73 -15.11 1.95 -6.43
N GLN A 74 -14.21 2.62 -7.17
CA GLN A 74 -13.43 3.75 -6.68
C GLN A 74 -12.83 3.44 -5.31
N THR A 75 -12.23 2.26 -5.21
CA THR A 75 -11.72 1.72 -3.95
C THR A 75 -10.28 1.28 -4.13
N ILE A 76 -9.47 1.53 -3.12
CA ILE A 76 -8.09 1.02 -3.02
C ILE A 76 -8.06 0.03 -1.88
N LYS A 77 -7.66 -1.20 -2.17
CA LYS A 77 -7.53 -2.25 -1.18
C LYS A 77 -6.08 -2.37 -0.77
N ILE A 78 -5.80 -2.17 0.52
CA ILE A 78 -4.45 -2.31 1.07
C ILE A 78 -4.26 -3.77 1.47
N LEU A 79 -3.27 -4.44 0.87
CA LEU A 79 -3.03 -5.87 1.09
C LEU A 79 -1.93 -6.13 2.10
N SER A 80 -0.90 -5.28 2.14
CA SER A 80 0.24 -5.47 3.03
C SER A 80 0.93 -4.15 3.27
N MET A 81 1.50 -3.97 4.46
CA MET A 81 2.21 -2.74 4.83
C MET A 81 3.50 -3.01 5.58
N TRP A 82 3.82 -4.28 5.86
CA TRP A 82 4.96 -4.58 6.73
C TRP A 82 6.10 -5.26 5.99
N SER A 83 5.82 -6.28 5.20
CA SER A 83 6.88 -7.05 4.56
C SER A 83 7.06 -6.65 3.10
N HIS A 84 8.08 -7.22 2.47
CA HIS A 84 8.30 -7.09 1.04
C HIS A 84 7.21 -7.86 0.28
N TYR A 85 6.79 -7.35 -0.88
CA TYR A 85 5.70 -7.95 -1.65
C TYR A 85 5.98 -9.41 -2.08
N GLU A 86 7.23 -9.83 -2.10
CA GLU A 86 7.59 -11.21 -2.43
C GLU A 86 6.99 -12.22 -1.46
N ARG A 87 6.51 -11.78 -0.31
CA ARG A 87 5.96 -12.65 0.73
C ARG A 87 4.43 -12.65 0.78
N LEU A 88 3.81 -12.07 -0.20
CA LEU A 88 2.35 -12.04 -0.27
C LEU A 88 1.73 -13.39 -0.61
#